data_89cdd4f6264dcb8737a72a09faa58c19
#
_entry.id   89cdd4f6264dcb8737a72a09faa58c19
#
_cell.length_a   1.000
_cell.length_b   1.000
_cell.length_c   1.000
_cell.angle_alpha   90.00
_cell.angle_beta   90.00
_cell.angle_gamma   90.00
#
_symmetry.space_group_name_H-M   'P 1'
#
loop_
_entity.id
_entity.type
_entity.pdbx_description
1 polymer ?
#
loop_
_entity_poly.entity_id
_entity_poly.type
_entity_poly.pdbx_seq_one_letter_code
_entity_poly.pdbx_strand_id
1 'polypeptide(L)'
;DINKLINVEVNIYFEIHNSILFGGKGSIGYTRNHFDECKNFEHKNINDEFINQQIESNAALFNVDKSDVHIISKQKYDEKTSDEDENE
;
A
#
# COMPACT_ATOMS: atom_id res chain seq x y z
N ASP A 1 28.32 -12.21 -8.52
CA ASP A 1 27.74 -11.01 -9.10
C ASP A 1 26.99 -10.23 -8.04
N ILE A 2 27.36 -8.99 -7.88
CA ILE A 2 26.81 -8.19 -6.83
C ILE A 2 25.29 -8.00 -6.96
N ASN A 3 24.81 -8.01 -8.21
CA ASN A 3 23.38 -7.84 -8.42
C ASN A 3 22.58 -8.97 -7.83
N LYS A 4 23.17 -10.11 -7.64
CA LYS A 4 22.49 -11.23 -7.07
C LYS A 4 22.40 -11.13 -5.57
N LEU A 5 23.17 -10.22 -4.99
CA LEU A 5 23.20 -10.08 -3.55
C LEU A 5 22.31 -8.93 -3.07
N ILE A 6 21.74 -8.20 -4.02
CA ILE A 6 20.92 -7.05 -3.66
C ILE A 6 19.47 -7.37 -3.93
N ASN A 7 18.68 -7.31 -2.88
CA ASN A 7 17.25 -7.50 -3.01
C ASN A 7 16.58 -6.15 -2.92
N VAL A 8 15.67 -5.90 -3.84
CA VAL A 8 14.94 -4.66 -3.84
C VAL A 8 13.55 -4.92 -3.31
N GLU A 9 13.18 -4.20 -2.27
CA GLU A 9 11.86 -4.30 -1.71
C GLU A 9 11.10 -3.03 -2.00
N VAL A 10 9.88 -3.18 -2.41
CA VAL A 10 9.02 -2.04 -2.69
C VAL A 10 7.79 -2.18 -1.83
N ASN A 11 7.46 -1.12 -1.10
CA ASN A 11 6.27 -1.07 -0.27
C ASN A 11 5.46 0.13 -0.67
N ILE A 12 4.17 -0.08 -0.89
CA ILE A 12 3.26 1.00 -1.20
C ILE A 12 2.18 0.99 -0.13
N TYR A 13 1.97 2.13 0.49
CA TYR A 13 1.07 2.24 1.62
C TYR A 13 -0.20 2.95 1.20
N PHE A 14 -1.33 2.44 1.68
CA PHE A 14 -2.63 2.95 1.25
C PHE A 14 -3.53 3.24 2.43
N GLU A 15 -4.34 4.28 2.26
CA GLU A 15 -5.42 4.60 3.15
C GLU A 15 -6.71 4.30 2.40
N ILE A 16 -7.56 3.46 2.96
CA ILE A 16 -8.77 2.97 2.30
C ILE A 16 -9.98 3.56 3.02
N HIS A 17 -10.83 4.23 2.27
CA HIS A 17 -12.00 4.86 2.84
C HIS A 17 -13.27 4.10 2.50
N ASN A 18 -14.18 4.06 3.44
CA ASN A 18 -15.55 3.56 3.22
C ASN A 18 -15.65 2.06 2.96
N SER A 19 -14.61 1.29 3.26
CA SER A 19 -14.69 -0.15 3.05
C SER A 19 -15.46 -0.79 4.19
N ILE A 20 -16.37 -1.70 3.84
CA ILE A 20 -17.11 -2.41 4.85
C ILE A 20 -16.19 -3.26 5.71
N LEU A 21 -15.03 -3.63 5.18
CA LEU A 21 -14.07 -4.42 5.94
C LEU A 21 -13.45 -3.63 7.09
N PHE A 22 -13.53 -2.31 7.02
CA PHE A 22 -13.00 -1.45 8.07
C PHE A 22 -14.11 -0.69 8.78
N GLY A 23 -15.37 -1.05 8.57
CA GLY A 23 -16.46 -0.41 9.28
C GLY A 23 -17.51 0.22 8.40
N GLY A 24 -17.29 0.27 7.10
CA GLY A 24 -18.29 0.80 6.18
C GLY A 24 -18.14 2.28 5.91
N LYS A 25 -19.22 2.92 5.56
CA LYS A 25 -19.18 4.32 5.18
C LYS A 25 -18.58 5.16 6.29
N GLY A 26 -17.63 5.99 5.93
CA GLY A 26 -16.96 6.86 6.89
C GLY A 26 -15.78 6.22 7.59
N SER A 27 -15.54 4.92 7.37
CA SER A 27 -14.42 4.27 8.02
C SER A 27 -13.13 4.50 7.23
N ILE A 28 -12.01 4.35 7.92
CA ILE A 28 -10.71 4.49 7.30
C ILE A 28 -9.86 3.32 7.77
N GLY A 29 -9.27 2.62 6.81
CA GLY A 29 -8.36 1.53 7.11
C GLY A 29 -7.06 1.73 6.37
N TYR A 30 -6.08 0.90 6.68
CA TYR A 30 -4.75 1.03 6.11
C TYR A 30 -4.24 -0.31 5.64
N THR A 31 -3.55 -0.32 4.50
CA THR A 31 -2.97 -1.55 4.00
C THR A 31 -1.65 -1.23 3.32
N ARG A 32 -0.87 -2.26 3.13
CA ARG A 32 0.44 -2.14 2.49
C ARG A 32 0.55 -3.21 1.43
N ASN A 33 0.99 -2.79 0.24
CA ASN A 33 1.34 -3.74 -0.80
C ASN A 33 2.85 -3.89 -0.77
N HIS A 34 3.32 -5.12 -0.61
CA HIS A 34 4.73 -5.41 -0.47
C HIS A 34 5.19 -6.26 -1.64
N PHE A 35 6.25 -5.82 -2.28
CA PHE A 35 6.87 -6.56 -3.37
C PHE A 35 8.29 -6.89 -2.98
N ASP A 36 8.58 -8.19 -2.89
CA ASP A 36 9.84 -8.66 -2.39
C ASP A 36 10.72 -8.99 -3.55
N GLU A 37 11.74 -8.34 -3.89
CA GLU A 37 12.60 -8.68 -4.81
C GLU A 37 12.67 -8.69 -5.91
N CYS A 38 13.24 -8.45 -6.59
CA CYS A 38 13.45 -8.80 -7.66
C CYS A 38 14.59 -8.36 -8.24
N LYS A 39 15.46 -9.22 -8.56
CA LYS A 39 16.67 -8.95 -9.14
C LYS A 39 16.56 -8.14 -10.37
N ASN A 40 15.49 -8.20 -11.06
CA ASN A 40 15.32 -7.47 -12.31
C ASN A 40 14.40 -6.30 -12.21
N PHE A 41 14.05 -5.92 -11.01
CA PHE A 41 13.13 -4.82 -10.82
C PHE A 41 13.87 -3.51 -11.04
N GLU A 42 13.30 -2.62 -11.83
CA GLU A 42 13.91 -1.34 -12.12
C GLU A 42 12.94 -0.23 -11.80
N HIS A 43 13.50 0.94 -11.52
CA HIS A 43 12.65 2.08 -11.17
C HIS A 43 11.64 2.40 -12.26
N LYS A 44 12.00 2.18 -13.50
CA LYS A 44 11.07 2.48 -14.57
C LYS A 44 9.84 1.60 -14.55
N ASN A 45 9.89 0.51 -13.79
CA ASN A 45 8.73 -0.35 -13.66
C ASN A 45 7.72 0.22 -12.66
N ILE A 46 8.13 1.23 -11.90
CA ILE A 46 7.23 1.86 -10.97
C ILE A 46 6.76 3.15 -11.61
N ASN A 47 5.85 3.02 -12.55
CA ASN A 47 5.33 4.17 -13.26
C ASN A 47 3.86 4.33 -12.91
N ASP A 48 3.23 5.30 -13.54
CA ASP A 48 1.84 5.61 -13.25
C ASP A 48 0.93 4.41 -13.50
N GLU A 49 1.23 3.65 -14.53
CA GLU A 49 0.40 2.50 -14.84
C GLU A 49 0.50 1.45 -13.75
N PHE A 50 1.71 1.19 -13.28
CA PHE A 50 1.91 0.25 -12.19
C PHE A 50 1.18 0.71 -10.93
N ILE A 51 1.31 1.98 -10.61
CA ILE A 51 0.65 2.53 -9.43
C ILE A 51 -0.86 2.43 -9.56
N ASN A 52 -1.40 2.76 -10.73
CA ASN A 52 -2.83 2.66 -10.95
C ASN A 52 -3.33 1.24 -10.82
N GLN A 53 -2.55 0.28 -11.26
CA GLN A 53 -2.93 -1.11 -11.10
C GLN A 53 -3.03 -1.49 -9.63
N GLN A 54 -2.14 -0.95 -8.80
CA GLN A 54 -2.19 -1.23 -7.37
C GLN A 54 -3.43 -0.60 -6.75
N ILE A 55 -3.77 0.61 -7.18
CA ILE A 55 -4.97 1.27 -6.68
C ILE A 55 -6.20 0.46 -7.07
N GLU A 56 -6.26 0.01 -8.31
CA GLU A 56 -7.41 -0.75 -8.77
C GLU A 56 -7.52 -2.09 -8.05
N SER A 57 -6.39 -2.74 -7.81
CA SER A 57 -6.41 -4.00 -7.11
C SER A 57 -6.94 -3.83 -5.69
N ASN A 58 -6.50 -2.78 -5.01
CA ASN A 58 -6.98 -2.55 -3.66
C ASN A 58 -8.43 -2.13 -3.63
N ALA A 59 -8.87 -1.35 -4.63
CA ALA A 59 -10.28 -0.98 -4.70
C ALA A 59 -11.15 -2.22 -4.83
N ALA A 60 -10.72 -3.16 -5.66
CA ALA A 60 -11.48 -4.39 -5.84
C ALA A 60 -11.43 -5.25 -4.58
N LEU A 61 -10.26 -5.35 -3.98
CA LEU A 61 -10.09 -6.17 -2.78
C LEU A 61 -10.95 -5.68 -1.63
N PHE A 62 -11.00 -4.36 -1.46
CA PHE A 62 -11.75 -3.78 -0.35
C PHE A 62 -13.14 -3.31 -0.76
N ASN A 63 -13.51 -3.56 -2.02
CA ASN A 63 -14.84 -3.30 -2.52
C ASN A 63 -15.24 -1.84 -2.38
N VAL A 64 -14.37 -0.96 -2.83
CA VAL A 64 -14.63 0.48 -2.82
C VAL A 64 -14.26 1.05 -4.18
N ASP A 65 -14.59 2.32 -4.39
CA ASP A 65 -14.19 3.01 -5.61
C ASP A 65 -12.72 3.33 -5.56
N LYS A 66 -12.12 3.52 -6.73
CA LYS A 66 -10.72 3.91 -6.77
C LYS A 66 -10.49 5.22 -6.05
N SER A 67 -11.47 6.10 -6.04
CA SER A 67 -11.33 7.39 -5.36
C SER A 67 -11.24 7.23 -3.85
N ASP A 68 -11.58 6.07 -3.33
CA ASP A 68 -11.48 5.80 -1.90
C ASP A 68 -10.14 5.17 -1.53
N VAL A 69 -9.26 4.96 -2.49
CA VAL A 69 -7.96 4.36 -2.24
C VAL A 69 -6.91 5.44 -2.43
N HIS A 70 -6.20 5.77 -1.36
CA HIS A 70 -5.22 6.86 -1.38
C HIS A 70 -3.86 6.34 -1.02
N ILE A 71 -2.85 6.75 -1.79
CA ILE A 71 -1.47 6.38 -1.46
C ILE A 71 -0.97 7.34 -0.42
N ILE A 72 -0.38 6.81 0.64
CA ILE A 72 0.14 7.62 1.72
C ILE A 72 1.60 7.28 1.95
N SER A 73 2.28 8.13 2.72
CA SER A 73 3.67 7.91 3.03
C SER A 73 3.83 6.80 4.06
N LYS A 74 5.03 6.24 4.10
CA LYS A 74 5.33 5.26 5.14
C LYS A 74 5.18 5.89 6.52
N GLN A 75 5.60 7.14 6.66
CA GLN A 75 5.49 7.82 7.94
C GLN A 75 4.05 7.90 8.40
N LYS A 76 3.15 8.30 7.50
CA LYS A 76 1.75 8.40 7.87
C LYS A 76 1.17 7.03 8.19
N TYR A 77 1.54 6.03 7.41
CA TYR A 77 1.08 4.68 7.65
C TYR A 77 1.50 4.21 9.04
N ASP A 78 2.77 4.44 9.37
CA ASP A 78 3.27 4.01 10.67
C ASP A 78 2.57 4.74 11.80
N GLU A 79 2.34 6.04 11.63
CA GLU A 79 1.67 6.82 12.66
C GLU A 79 0.25 6.34 12.88
N LYS A 80 -0.43 5.99 11.81
CA LYS A 80 -1.83 5.63 11.94
C LYS A 80 -2.04 4.20 12.37
N THR A 81 -1.06 3.33 12.14
CA THR A 81 -1.22 1.93 12.47
C THR A 81 -0.53 1.53 13.77
N SER A 82 0.23 2.42 14.38
CA SER A 82 0.95 2.07 15.60
C SER A 82 0.30 2.64 16.85
N ASP A 83 -0.87 3.25 16.71
CA ASP A 83 -1.46 3.91 17.85
C ASP A 83 -1.73 2.99 19.00
N GLU A 84 -2.21 1.81 18.71
CA GLU A 84 -2.56 0.92 19.79
C GLU A 84 -1.35 0.39 20.51
N ASP A 85 -0.20 0.45 19.89
CA ASP A 85 1.00 -0.04 20.54
C ASP A 85 1.41 0.83 21.68
N GLU A 86 1.00 2.07 21.65
CA GLU A 86 1.45 2.98 22.67
C GLU A 86 0.65 2.91 23.91
N ASN A 87 -0.42 2.20 23.86
CA ASN A 87 -1.28 2.12 25.01
C ASN A 87 -0.84 1.10 26.02
N GLU A 88 0.24 0.43 25.70
CA GLU A 88 0.71 -0.58 26.61
C GLU A 88 1.34 -0.01 27.84
#